data_c19ac7a94535dece4bb0d234f3c03b40
#
_entry.id   c19ac7a94535dece4bb0d234f3c03b40
#
_cell.length_a   1.000
_cell.length_b   1.000
_cell.length_c   1.000
_cell.angle_alpha   90.00
_cell.angle_beta   90.00
_cell.angle_gamma   90.00
#
_symmetry.space_group_name_H-M   'P 1'
#
loop_
_entity.id
_entity.type
_entity.pdbx_description
1 polymer ?
#
loop_
_entity_poly.entity_id
_entity_poly.type
_entity_poly.pdbx_seq_one_letter_code
_entity_poly.pdbx_strand_id
1 'polypeptide(L)'
;MILESMFSTGTSIDASQRRLIVGIVVATLLALSLVIADLAIGGRPDPPALRAAATLLDGPWRFRTGDDPHWADAGTDDGSWDNIDMTALPGNHDGDVGLPDYVGGWMAHGHPGYNGYAWYRRAVTIPSGPASWDILGPTLVEDGYELYWNGQRLGGSGRLGASPRVVGTRPLKFALPADAAGTHGVLAIRAYMLPRSAPSVDGGGMHSAPILAPRPISDALHRVQWQRTVAGYIVEVVEPIAMLAIICLAFVLTSRSDHKGFLMFASIALALMALRRLNNAVVAWTDLMSLPTYAWLASVMWVPVVMAWTFAWNRWCLRPWRSVDASAVVLAVTGTIGAVMHSSSVTSVGRVASIALFVVMGVRIARNGPLRILALITLATIVASMFGGELLDPIGVPGIWFPFGIGVSRTQYIYALAIPLMAFLIVNLAFEELHARLAPGESVPSSSQV
;
A
#
# COMPACT_ATOMS: atom_id res chain seq x y z
N MET A 1 -9.88 28.37 -22.86
CA MET A 1 -8.70 28.93 -23.58
C MET A 1 -7.61 27.87 -23.88
N ILE A 2 -7.04 27.14 -22.91
CA ILE A 2 -6.05 26.08 -23.20
C ILE A 2 -6.69 24.89 -23.93
N LEU A 3 -7.87 24.45 -23.57
CA LEU A 3 -8.61 23.39 -24.26
C LEU A 3 -9.09 23.82 -25.65
N GLU A 4 -9.48 25.07 -25.83
CA GLU A 4 -9.90 25.58 -27.14
C GLU A 4 -8.73 25.74 -28.13
N SER A 5 -7.53 26.12 -27.66
CA SER A 5 -6.34 26.17 -28.52
C SER A 5 -5.85 24.79 -28.97
N MET A 6 -6.09 23.75 -28.18
CA MET A 6 -5.79 22.35 -28.55
C MET A 6 -6.74 21.82 -29.64
N PHE A 7 -7.91 22.44 -29.85
CA PHE A 7 -8.92 22.00 -30.82
C PHE A 7 -9.00 22.87 -32.10
N SER A 8 -8.22 23.95 -32.17
CA SER A 8 -8.28 24.90 -33.32
C SER A 8 -7.37 24.55 -34.50
N THR A 9 -6.48 23.56 -34.37
CA THR A 9 -5.65 23.10 -35.49
C THR A 9 -6.37 21.95 -36.21
N GLY A 10 -6.87 22.25 -37.39
CA GLY A 10 -7.65 21.54 -38.40
C GLY A 10 -7.56 20.03 -38.64
N THR A 11 -7.34 19.20 -37.66
CA THR A 11 -7.44 17.73 -37.80
C THR A 11 -8.67 17.25 -37.05
N SER A 12 -9.68 16.79 -37.79
CA SER A 12 -10.87 16.20 -37.19
C SER A 12 -10.53 14.92 -36.45
N ILE A 13 -10.31 15.03 -35.13
CA ILE A 13 -10.39 13.87 -34.26
C ILE A 13 -11.77 13.28 -34.47
N ASP A 14 -11.82 12.01 -34.88
CA ASP A 14 -13.08 11.29 -35.07
C ASP A 14 -13.93 11.43 -33.79
N ALA A 15 -15.22 11.63 -33.94
CA ALA A 15 -16.17 11.80 -32.84
C ALA A 15 -16.10 10.62 -31.84
N SER A 16 -15.70 9.43 -32.26
CA SER A 16 -15.48 8.26 -31.43
C SER A 16 -14.24 8.44 -30.50
N GLN A 17 -13.16 8.98 -31.03
CA GLN A 17 -11.92 9.24 -30.30
C GLN A 17 -12.10 10.37 -29.26
N ARG A 18 -12.83 11.43 -29.61
CA ARG A 18 -13.21 12.49 -28.64
C ARG A 18 -14.02 11.92 -27.50
N ARG A 19 -15.02 11.07 -27.78
CA ARG A 19 -15.84 10.41 -26.75
C ARG A 19 -15.00 9.52 -25.84
N LEU A 20 -14.03 8.79 -26.40
CA LEU A 20 -13.12 7.93 -25.63
C LEU A 20 -12.22 8.74 -24.70
N ILE A 21 -11.59 9.82 -25.21
CA ILE A 21 -10.73 10.71 -24.39
C ILE A 21 -11.53 11.37 -23.27
N VAL A 22 -12.69 11.93 -23.61
CA VAL A 22 -13.59 12.54 -22.61
C VAL A 22 -14.04 11.49 -21.60
N GLY A 23 -14.39 10.28 -22.04
CA GLY A 23 -14.77 9.18 -21.15
C GLY A 23 -13.66 8.80 -20.18
N ILE A 24 -12.41 8.68 -20.63
CA ILE A 24 -11.25 8.39 -19.77
C ILE A 24 -11.01 9.51 -18.75
N VAL A 25 -11.03 10.77 -19.20
CA VAL A 25 -10.85 11.93 -18.31
C VAL A 25 -11.96 11.99 -17.25
N VAL A 26 -13.22 11.82 -17.67
CA VAL A 26 -14.36 11.80 -16.73
C VAL A 26 -14.26 10.63 -15.76
N ALA A 27 -13.94 9.42 -16.23
CA ALA A 27 -13.76 8.27 -15.37
C ALA A 27 -12.63 8.46 -14.35
N THR A 28 -11.50 9.05 -14.77
CA THR A 28 -10.37 9.37 -13.87
C THR A 28 -10.76 10.39 -12.82
N LEU A 29 -11.48 11.46 -13.21
CA LEU A 29 -11.95 12.50 -12.27
C LEU A 29 -12.98 11.94 -11.29
N LEU A 30 -13.90 11.08 -11.74
CA LEU A 30 -14.87 10.41 -10.87
C LEU A 30 -14.17 9.49 -9.89
N ALA A 31 -13.22 8.67 -10.34
CA ALA A 31 -12.45 7.79 -9.47
C ALA A 31 -11.69 8.57 -8.40
N LEU A 32 -11.01 9.67 -8.80
CA LEU A 32 -10.31 10.53 -7.86
C LEU A 32 -11.26 11.20 -6.86
N SER A 33 -12.42 11.66 -7.31
CA SER A 33 -13.46 12.25 -6.45
C SER A 33 -14.00 11.24 -5.44
N LEU A 34 -14.20 9.98 -5.84
CA LEU A 34 -14.64 8.90 -4.94
C LEU A 34 -13.57 8.59 -3.90
N VAL A 35 -12.28 8.54 -4.29
CA VAL A 35 -11.17 8.34 -3.34
C VAL A 35 -11.12 9.48 -2.33
N ILE A 36 -11.20 10.74 -2.77
CA ILE A 36 -11.18 11.90 -1.88
C ILE A 36 -12.36 11.85 -0.92
N ALA A 37 -13.56 11.51 -1.41
CA ALA A 37 -14.76 11.39 -0.57
C ALA A 37 -14.61 10.26 0.47
N ASP A 38 -14.07 9.10 0.06
CA ASP A 38 -13.87 7.96 0.95
C ASP A 38 -12.82 8.26 2.02
N LEU A 39 -11.69 8.86 1.67
CA LEU A 39 -10.67 9.32 2.61
C LEU A 39 -11.22 10.34 3.60
N ALA A 40 -12.04 11.29 3.13
CA ALA A 40 -12.66 12.30 3.99
C ALA A 40 -13.68 11.69 4.98
N ILE A 41 -14.37 10.62 4.60
CA ILE A 41 -15.29 9.90 5.47
C ILE A 41 -14.50 9.04 6.46
N GLY A 42 -13.53 8.27 5.99
CA GLY A 42 -12.71 7.36 6.80
C GLY A 42 -11.86 8.08 7.84
N GLY A 43 -11.38 9.29 7.53
CA GLY A 43 -10.57 10.11 8.44
C GLY A 43 -11.33 10.78 9.58
N ARG A 44 -12.66 10.64 9.64
CA ARG A 44 -13.44 11.24 10.73
C ARG A 44 -13.16 10.54 12.07
N PRO A 45 -13.10 11.30 13.19
CA PRO A 45 -12.96 10.69 14.51
C PRO A 45 -14.18 9.84 14.85
N ASP A 46 -14.03 8.94 15.83
CA ASP A 46 -15.16 8.16 16.35
C ASP A 46 -16.26 9.09 16.85
N PRO A 47 -17.54 8.78 16.58
CA PRO A 47 -18.61 9.55 17.14
C PRO A 47 -18.50 9.61 18.67
N PRO A 48 -18.47 10.80 19.31
CA PRO A 48 -18.24 10.92 20.76
C PRO A 48 -19.22 10.11 21.60
N ALA A 49 -20.45 9.98 21.14
CA ALA A 49 -21.46 9.18 21.83
C ALA A 49 -21.14 7.67 21.85
N LEU A 50 -20.55 7.12 20.78
CA LEU A 50 -20.13 5.72 20.75
C LEU A 50 -18.92 5.50 21.66
N ARG A 51 -17.98 6.45 21.65
CA ARG A 51 -16.77 6.36 22.48
C ARG A 51 -17.13 6.47 23.98
N ALA A 52 -18.06 7.34 24.35
CA ALA A 52 -18.55 7.49 25.72
C ALA A 52 -19.34 6.27 26.23
N ALA A 53 -19.96 5.50 25.34
CA ALA A 53 -20.73 4.29 25.67
C ALA A 53 -19.88 2.99 25.65
N ALA A 54 -18.59 3.11 25.42
CA ALA A 54 -17.61 2.01 25.40
C ALA A 54 -16.55 2.24 26.47
N THR A 55 -15.88 1.17 26.88
CA THR A 55 -14.75 1.24 27.82
C THR A 55 -13.48 0.86 27.05
N LEU A 56 -12.60 1.82 26.89
CA LEU A 56 -11.26 1.55 26.39
C LEU A 56 -10.47 0.82 27.50
N LEU A 57 -9.87 -0.32 27.16
CA LEU A 57 -9.08 -1.10 28.11
C LEU A 57 -7.62 -0.65 28.07
N ASP A 58 -7.41 0.68 28.14
CA ASP A 58 -6.13 1.35 28.28
C ASP A 58 -5.54 1.19 29.70
N GLY A 59 -4.36 1.80 29.98
CA GLY A 59 -3.66 1.65 31.26
C GLY A 59 -2.80 0.38 31.34
N PRO A 60 -2.41 -0.02 32.57
CA PRO A 60 -1.42 -1.08 32.75
C PRO A 60 -1.96 -2.48 32.43
N TRP A 61 -1.19 -3.22 31.66
CA TRP A 61 -1.34 -4.65 31.37
C TRP A 61 -0.14 -5.41 31.92
N ARG A 62 -0.36 -6.56 32.56
CA ARG A 62 0.70 -7.50 32.86
C ARG A 62 1.25 -8.07 31.56
N PHE A 63 2.58 -8.11 31.44
CA PHE A 63 3.26 -8.53 30.20
C PHE A 63 4.36 -9.54 30.50
N ARG A 64 4.49 -10.53 29.62
CA ARG A 64 5.57 -11.52 29.70
C ARG A 64 5.93 -12.04 28.31
N THR A 65 7.22 -12.12 28.00
CA THR A 65 7.75 -12.77 26.81
C THR A 65 7.76 -14.29 26.99
N GLY A 66 7.63 -15.03 25.88
CA GLY A 66 7.55 -16.47 25.88
C GLY A 66 6.13 -16.98 25.58
N ASP A 67 5.95 -18.29 25.68
CA ASP A 67 4.69 -18.93 25.30
C ASP A 67 4.34 -20.10 26.21
N ASP A 68 3.32 -19.93 27.01
CA ASP A 68 2.70 -20.99 27.81
C ASP A 68 1.17 -20.82 27.70
N PRO A 69 0.43 -21.76 27.11
CA PRO A 69 -1.02 -21.70 27.00
C PRO A 69 -1.76 -21.56 28.35
N HIS A 70 -1.18 -22.02 29.46
CA HIS A 70 -1.75 -21.83 30.79
C HIS A 70 -1.76 -20.38 31.27
N TRP A 71 -1.02 -19.50 30.60
CA TRP A 71 -1.08 -18.07 30.88
C TRP A 71 -2.39 -17.42 30.48
N ALA A 72 -3.25 -18.13 29.77
CA ALA A 72 -4.65 -17.71 29.52
C ALA A 72 -5.56 -17.87 30.73
N ASP A 73 -5.20 -18.77 31.68
CA ASP A 73 -6.07 -19.17 32.79
C ASP A 73 -6.24 -18.05 33.82
N ALA A 74 -7.44 -17.89 34.35
CA ALA A 74 -7.73 -16.83 35.33
C ALA A 74 -6.90 -16.95 36.61
N GLY A 75 -6.52 -18.17 36.99
CA GLY A 75 -5.74 -18.45 38.20
C GLY A 75 -4.21 -18.32 38.04
N THR A 76 -3.71 -17.96 36.89
CA THR A 76 -2.28 -17.76 36.67
C THR A 76 -1.77 -16.61 37.54
N ASP A 77 -0.69 -16.87 38.31
CA ASP A 77 0.04 -15.85 39.06
C ASP A 77 0.86 -14.99 38.09
N ASP A 78 0.42 -13.77 37.88
CA ASP A 78 1.08 -12.76 37.06
C ASP A 78 1.71 -11.61 37.85
N GLY A 79 1.84 -11.78 39.18
CA GLY A 79 2.40 -10.77 40.09
C GLY A 79 3.83 -10.38 39.78
N SER A 80 4.64 -11.30 39.24
CA SER A 80 6.03 -11.07 38.83
C SER A 80 6.22 -10.63 37.39
N TRP A 81 5.12 -10.45 36.61
CA TRP A 81 5.19 -10.03 35.22
C TRP A 81 5.48 -8.53 35.10
N ASP A 82 6.09 -8.14 34.01
CA ASP A 82 6.28 -6.73 33.66
C ASP A 82 4.94 -6.00 33.49
N ASN A 83 4.98 -4.69 33.41
CA ASN A 83 3.82 -3.86 33.09
C ASN A 83 4.09 -3.08 31.81
N ILE A 84 3.12 -3.13 30.88
CA ILE A 84 3.06 -2.24 29.72
C ILE A 84 1.80 -1.38 29.86
N ASP A 85 1.97 -0.06 29.84
CA ASP A 85 0.85 0.87 29.86
C ASP A 85 0.34 1.11 28.45
N MET A 86 -0.92 0.76 28.21
CA MET A 86 -1.59 0.91 26.92
C MET A 86 -2.33 2.25 26.79
N THR A 87 -2.00 3.23 27.62
CA THR A 87 -2.54 4.59 27.52
C THR A 87 -1.80 5.37 26.43
N ALA A 88 -2.50 5.65 25.33
CA ALA A 88 -1.94 6.46 24.26
C ALA A 88 -1.82 7.94 24.65
N LEU A 89 -0.77 8.60 24.17
CA LEU A 89 -0.67 10.05 24.28
C LEU A 89 -1.74 10.72 23.40
N PRO A 90 -2.31 11.86 23.85
CA PRO A 90 -3.31 12.58 23.07
C PRO A 90 -2.81 12.91 21.66
N GLY A 91 -3.57 12.53 20.64
CA GLY A 91 -3.24 12.78 19.25
C GLY A 91 -2.28 11.75 18.62
N ASN A 92 -1.80 10.77 19.37
CA ASN A 92 -1.01 9.69 18.78
C ASN A 92 -1.85 8.85 17.83
N HIS A 93 -1.25 8.53 16.71
CA HIS A 93 -1.79 7.63 15.69
C HIS A 93 -0.66 6.77 15.11
N ASP A 94 -1.03 5.65 14.49
CA ASP A 94 -0.03 4.83 13.81
C ASP A 94 0.58 5.57 12.61
N GLY A 95 1.76 5.15 12.20
CA GLY A 95 2.50 5.75 11.08
C GLY A 95 2.07 5.25 9.70
N ASP A 96 1.04 4.39 9.59
CA ASP A 96 0.59 3.81 8.32
C ASP A 96 -0.79 4.37 7.91
N VAL A 97 -1.87 3.94 8.54
CA VAL A 97 -3.22 4.37 8.15
C VAL A 97 -3.81 5.45 9.06
N GLY A 98 -3.08 5.89 10.08
CA GLY A 98 -3.52 6.95 11.00
C GLY A 98 -4.56 6.48 12.02
N LEU A 99 -4.56 5.20 12.40
CA LEU A 99 -5.42 4.69 13.46
C LEU A 99 -5.08 5.39 14.78
N PRO A 100 -6.07 5.92 15.49
CA PRO A 100 -5.83 6.66 16.73
C PRO A 100 -5.45 5.72 17.88
N ASP A 101 -5.03 6.36 18.98
CA ASP A 101 -4.71 5.69 20.24
C ASP A 101 -3.51 4.73 20.14
N TYR A 102 -2.52 5.07 19.31
CA TYR A 102 -1.29 4.29 19.13
C TYR A 102 -0.37 4.37 20.35
N VAL A 103 0.14 3.20 20.75
CA VAL A 103 1.15 3.01 21.81
C VAL A 103 2.33 2.22 21.25
N GLY A 104 3.55 2.54 21.66
CA GLY A 104 4.73 1.74 21.31
C GLY A 104 4.59 0.31 21.80
N GLY A 105 5.11 -0.65 21.02
CA GLY A 105 5.08 -2.07 21.39
C GLY A 105 6.10 -2.45 22.45
N TRP A 106 6.27 -3.75 22.70
CA TRP A 106 7.15 -4.24 23.78
C TRP A 106 8.62 -3.85 23.61
N MET A 107 9.08 -3.55 22.37
CA MET A 107 10.47 -3.09 22.17
C MET A 107 10.73 -1.73 22.82
N ALA A 108 9.72 -0.83 22.81
CA ALA A 108 9.78 0.44 23.53
C ALA A 108 9.66 0.28 25.07
N HIS A 109 9.19 -0.88 25.54
CA HIS A 109 8.92 -1.17 26.95
C HIS A 109 9.92 -2.17 27.57
N GLY A 110 11.19 -2.11 27.15
CA GLY A 110 12.28 -2.87 27.80
C GLY A 110 12.62 -4.20 27.16
N HIS A 111 12.02 -4.56 26.01
CA HIS A 111 12.30 -5.79 25.29
C HIS A 111 12.84 -5.54 23.87
N PRO A 112 13.93 -4.77 23.71
CA PRO A 112 14.45 -4.38 22.39
C PRO A 112 14.89 -5.61 21.60
N GLY A 113 14.46 -5.70 20.33
CA GLY A 113 14.82 -6.79 19.43
C GLY A 113 14.14 -8.12 19.70
N TYR A 114 13.26 -8.21 20.71
CA TYR A 114 12.53 -9.45 20.97
C TYR A 114 11.50 -9.71 19.87
N ASN A 115 11.45 -10.93 19.39
CA ASN A 115 10.44 -11.46 18.48
C ASN A 115 10.00 -12.86 18.93
N GLY A 116 8.85 -13.32 18.47
CA GLY A 116 8.24 -14.55 18.94
C GLY A 116 6.94 -14.30 19.71
N TYR A 117 6.66 -15.14 20.67
CA TYR A 117 5.44 -15.07 21.47
C TYR A 117 5.59 -14.20 22.70
N ALA A 118 4.51 -13.45 23.03
CA ALA A 118 4.38 -12.76 24.31
C ALA A 118 2.91 -12.72 24.72
N TRP A 119 2.67 -12.50 26.01
CA TRP A 119 1.34 -12.46 26.59
C TRP A 119 1.08 -11.16 27.32
N TYR A 120 -0.12 -10.65 27.13
CA TYR A 120 -0.68 -9.53 27.88
C TYR A 120 -1.86 -10.04 28.70
N ARG A 121 -2.00 -9.59 29.95
CA ARG A 121 -3.08 -9.99 30.85
C ARG A 121 -3.63 -8.78 31.58
N ARG A 122 -4.97 -8.74 31.76
CA ARG A 122 -5.64 -7.69 32.52
C ARG A 122 -6.90 -8.23 33.17
N ALA A 123 -7.08 -7.90 34.46
CA ALA A 123 -8.36 -8.10 35.13
C ALA A 123 -9.39 -7.08 34.60
N VAL A 124 -10.55 -7.55 34.21
CA VAL A 124 -11.63 -6.73 33.65
C VAL A 124 -12.93 -7.03 34.38
N THR A 125 -13.66 -5.98 34.72
CA THR A 125 -15.03 -6.10 35.25
C THR A 125 -16.02 -5.84 34.14
N ILE A 126 -16.89 -6.77 33.87
CA ILE A 126 -17.97 -6.60 32.91
C ILE A 126 -19.18 -5.99 33.66
N PRO A 127 -19.73 -4.85 33.20
CA PRO A 127 -20.89 -4.25 33.85
C PRO A 127 -22.08 -5.21 33.89
N SER A 128 -22.86 -5.15 34.96
CA SER A 128 -24.10 -5.93 35.08
C SER A 128 -25.19 -5.33 34.20
N GLY A 129 -26.14 -6.17 33.76
CA GLY A 129 -27.27 -5.75 32.94
C GLY A 129 -27.71 -6.77 31.91
N PRO A 130 -28.78 -6.53 31.18
CA PRO A 130 -29.33 -7.46 30.19
C PRO A 130 -28.54 -7.44 28.86
N ALA A 131 -27.54 -6.54 28.72
CA ALA A 131 -26.79 -6.39 27.48
C ALA A 131 -25.80 -7.53 27.31
N SER A 132 -25.68 -8.04 26.07
CA SER A 132 -24.55 -8.86 25.65
C SER A 132 -23.35 -7.95 25.42
N TRP A 133 -22.17 -8.39 25.85
CA TRP A 133 -20.92 -7.64 25.75
C TRP A 133 -19.99 -8.25 24.75
N ASP A 134 -19.28 -7.40 24.04
CA ASP A 134 -18.24 -7.79 23.09
C ASP A 134 -16.93 -7.09 23.43
N ILE A 135 -15.81 -7.72 23.05
CA ILE A 135 -14.50 -7.10 22.99
C ILE A 135 -14.19 -6.80 21.52
N LEU A 136 -13.94 -5.54 21.21
CA LEU A 136 -13.25 -5.16 19.99
C LEU A 136 -11.75 -5.40 20.25
N GLY A 137 -11.15 -6.29 19.48
CA GLY A 137 -9.72 -6.57 19.58
C GLY A 137 -8.86 -5.36 19.22
N PRO A 138 -7.59 -5.37 19.61
CA PRO A 138 -6.68 -4.33 19.21
C PRO A 138 -6.63 -4.25 17.68
N THR A 139 -6.76 -3.03 17.13
CA THR A 139 -6.77 -2.79 15.68
C THR A 139 -5.39 -2.88 15.07
N LEU A 140 -4.35 -2.77 15.90
CA LEU A 140 -2.96 -2.83 15.47
C LEU A 140 -2.19 -3.77 16.40
N VAL A 141 -1.76 -4.91 15.87
CA VAL A 141 -0.89 -5.89 16.55
C VAL A 141 0.14 -6.41 15.54
N GLU A 142 1.38 -6.44 15.89
CA GLU A 142 2.43 -7.10 15.12
C GLU A 142 2.62 -8.55 15.60
N ASP A 143 2.48 -9.61 14.82
CA ASP A 143 1.91 -9.71 13.47
C ASP A 143 0.60 -10.50 13.53
N GLY A 144 0.29 -11.06 14.71
CA GLY A 144 -0.92 -11.82 14.97
C GLY A 144 -1.20 -11.96 16.46
N TYR A 145 -2.44 -12.25 16.81
CA TYR A 145 -2.83 -12.44 18.19
C TYR A 145 -4.01 -13.41 18.36
N GLU A 146 -4.13 -13.96 19.55
CA GLU A 146 -5.29 -14.68 20.05
C GLU A 146 -5.79 -14.03 21.33
N LEU A 147 -7.10 -13.98 21.51
CA LEU A 147 -7.78 -13.34 22.64
C LEU A 147 -8.52 -14.39 23.43
N TYR A 148 -8.38 -14.34 24.76
CA TYR A 148 -8.92 -15.30 25.72
C TYR A 148 -9.67 -14.57 26.82
N TRP A 149 -10.76 -15.16 27.29
CA TRP A 149 -11.51 -14.76 28.49
C TRP A 149 -11.49 -15.93 29.49
N ASN A 150 -10.88 -15.73 30.66
CA ASN A 150 -10.75 -16.73 31.70
C ASN A 150 -10.26 -18.11 31.21
N GLY A 151 -9.26 -18.15 30.35
CA GLY A 151 -8.71 -19.37 29.73
C GLY A 151 -9.45 -19.82 28.47
N GLN A 152 -10.69 -19.36 28.23
CA GLN A 152 -11.44 -19.71 27.04
C GLN A 152 -11.00 -18.84 25.85
N ARG A 153 -10.56 -19.46 24.75
CA ARG A 153 -10.21 -18.75 23.52
C ARG A 153 -11.46 -18.18 22.86
N LEU A 154 -11.50 -16.86 22.65
CA LEU A 154 -12.59 -16.20 21.93
C LEU A 154 -12.33 -16.10 20.43
N GLY A 155 -11.08 -15.97 20.01
CA GLY A 155 -10.69 -15.85 18.61
C GLY A 155 -9.32 -15.21 18.43
N GLY A 156 -9.04 -14.65 17.24
CA GLY A 156 -7.79 -13.98 16.98
C GLY A 156 -7.53 -13.66 15.51
N SER A 157 -6.41 -13.00 15.22
CA SER A 157 -5.88 -12.73 13.89
C SER A 157 -4.82 -13.77 13.54
N GLY A 158 -5.04 -14.50 12.44
CA GLY A 158 -4.16 -15.60 12.03
C GLY A 158 -4.41 -16.90 12.78
N ARG A 159 -3.40 -17.77 12.76
CA ARG A 159 -3.37 -19.05 13.49
C ARG A 159 -2.03 -19.16 14.19
N LEU A 160 -2.05 -19.11 15.51
CA LEU A 160 -0.86 -19.22 16.33
C LEU A 160 -0.66 -20.68 16.78
N GLY A 161 0.59 -21.15 16.84
CA GLY A 161 0.94 -22.53 17.18
C GLY A 161 2.40 -22.82 16.84
N ALA A 162 2.79 -24.09 16.70
CA ALA A 162 4.16 -24.47 16.36
C ALA A 162 4.64 -23.94 15.00
N SER A 163 3.70 -23.72 14.06
CA SER A 163 3.97 -23.10 12.76
C SER A 163 2.96 -21.95 12.55
N PRO A 164 3.25 -20.75 13.06
CA PRO A 164 2.32 -19.65 13.01
C PRO A 164 2.03 -19.20 11.58
N ARG A 165 0.74 -19.07 11.25
CA ARG A 165 0.28 -18.40 10.04
C ARG A 165 -0.24 -17.02 10.42
N VAL A 166 0.58 -16.01 10.23
CA VAL A 166 0.22 -14.62 10.48
C VAL A 166 -0.38 -13.98 9.23
N VAL A 167 -1.36 -13.13 9.43
CA VAL A 167 -2.07 -12.38 8.39
C VAL A 167 -2.14 -10.92 8.81
N GLY A 168 -2.43 -10.01 7.88
CA GLY A 168 -2.59 -8.59 8.23
C GLY A 168 -3.60 -8.41 9.36
N THR A 169 -3.27 -7.57 10.34
CA THR A 169 -4.21 -7.20 11.40
C THR A 169 -5.32 -6.33 10.83
N ARG A 170 -6.54 -6.58 11.31
CA ARG A 170 -7.74 -5.87 10.88
C ARG A 170 -8.72 -5.82 12.05
N PRO A 171 -9.74 -4.94 11.98
CA PRO A 171 -10.73 -4.86 13.05
C PRO A 171 -11.41 -6.22 13.26
N LEU A 172 -11.34 -6.73 14.48
CA LEU A 172 -11.99 -7.97 14.90
C LEU A 172 -12.84 -7.71 16.13
N LYS A 173 -13.96 -8.43 16.21
CA LYS A 173 -14.88 -8.36 17.32
C LYS A 173 -15.15 -9.74 17.87
N PHE A 174 -15.15 -9.89 19.21
CA PHE A 174 -15.27 -11.14 19.93
C PHE A 174 -16.41 -11.03 20.92
N ALA A 175 -17.38 -11.93 20.82
CA ALA A 175 -18.46 -12.00 21.79
C ALA A 175 -17.94 -12.59 23.11
N LEU A 176 -18.23 -11.95 24.23
CA LEU A 176 -18.05 -12.54 25.55
C LEU A 176 -19.13 -13.61 25.82
N PRO A 177 -18.85 -14.61 26.67
CA PRO A 177 -19.86 -15.55 27.15
C PRO A 177 -21.07 -14.82 27.76
N ALA A 178 -22.26 -15.40 27.61
CA ALA A 178 -23.49 -14.76 28.06
C ALA A 178 -23.54 -14.53 29.58
N ASP A 179 -22.83 -15.35 30.34
CA ASP A 179 -22.68 -15.29 31.79
C ASP A 179 -21.55 -14.35 32.26
N ALA A 180 -20.88 -13.70 31.37
CA ALA A 180 -19.81 -12.75 31.72
C ALA A 180 -20.36 -11.43 32.30
N ALA A 181 -21.62 -11.07 32.01
CA ALA A 181 -22.20 -9.82 32.51
C ALA A 181 -22.28 -9.81 34.05
N GLY A 182 -21.78 -8.73 34.65
CA GLY A 182 -21.70 -8.58 36.13
C GLY A 182 -20.58 -9.36 36.79
N THR A 183 -19.67 -9.96 36.02
CA THR A 183 -18.56 -10.74 36.59
C THR A 183 -17.19 -10.02 36.45
N HIS A 184 -16.26 -10.49 37.26
CA HIS A 184 -14.83 -10.17 37.11
C HIS A 184 -14.15 -11.33 36.39
N GLY A 185 -13.25 -11.04 35.50
CA GLY A 185 -12.47 -12.05 34.79
C GLY A 185 -11.15 -11.50 34.28
N VAL A 186 -10.37 -12.39 33.66
CA VAL A 186 -9.08 -12.04 33.07
C VAL A 186 -9.20 -12.09 31.55
N LEU A 187 -8.91 -10.95 30.93
CA LEU A 187 -8.69 -10.86 29.50
C LEU A 187 -7.20 -11.10 29.23
N ALA A 188 -6.89 -12.15 28.48
CA ALA A 188 -5.53 -12.45 28.07
C ALA A 188 -5.37 -12.36 26.56
N ILE A 189 -4.27 -11.81 26.08
CA ILE A 189 -3.91 -11.69 24.68
C ILE A 189 -2.56 -12.35 24.48
N ARG A 190 -2.53 -13.38 23.67
CA ARG A 190 -1.32 -14.02 23.17
C ARG A 190 -0.94 -13.39 21.85
N ALA A 191 0.14 -12.63 21.82
CA ALA A 191 0.65 -11.99 20.60
C ALA A 191 1.84 -12.77 20.03
N TYR A 192 2.05 -12.66 18.74
CA TYR A 192 3.19 -13.24 18.04
C TYR A 192 3.72 -12.29 17.00
N MET A 193 5.03 -12.06 17.05
CA MET A 193 5.78 -11.28 16.08
C MET A 193 6.75 -12.16 15.30
N LEU A 194 6.74 -12.05 13.97
CA LEU A 194 7.71 -12.71 13.10
C LEU A 194 9.13 -12.19 13.34
N PRO A 195 10.15 -13.06 13.27
CA PRO A 195 11.54 -12.61 13.23
C PRO A 195 11.76 -11.62 12.08
N ARG A 196 12.32 -10.46 12.38
CA ARG A 196 12.61 -9.41 11.40
C ARG A 196 14.10 -9.15 11.33
N SER A 197 14.60 -8.84 10.12
CA SER A 197 16.01 -8.53 9.88
C SER A 197 16.43 -7.13 10.33
N ALA A 198 15.46 -6.19 10.47
CA ALA A 198 15.70 -4.84 10.96
C ALA A 198 14.93 -4.63 12.27
N PRO A 199 15.60 -4.26 13.38
CA PRO A 199 14.93 -3.94 14.63
C PRO A 199 14.12 -2.65 14.46
N SER A 200 12.85 -2.67 14.90
CA SER A 200 12.07 -1.47 15.16
C SER A 200 12.40 -0.95 16.55
N VAL A 201 12.26 0.35 16.77
CA VAL A 201 12.50 0.96 18.09
C VAL A 201 11.29 0.79 19.01
N ASP A 202 10.11 0.73 18.41
CA ASP A 202 8.80 0.71 19.05
C ASP A 202 7.90 -0.46 18.63
N GLY A 203 8.47 -1.45 17.92
CA GLY A 203 7.74 -2.60 17.40
C GLY A 203 7.37 -3.61 18.45
N GLY A 204 6.55 -4.56 18.02
CA GLY A 204 6.21 -5.78 18.74
C GLY A 204 4.93 -5.73 19.56
N GLY A 205 4.06 -6.68 19.29
CA GLY A 205 2.85 -6.91 20.05
C GLY A 205 1.72 -5.92 19.81
N MET A 206 1.06 -5.53 20.86
CA MET A 206 -0.16 -4.73 20.83
C MET A 206 0.18 -3.23 20.81
N HIS A 207 -0.36 -2.48 19.83
CA HIS A 207 -0.17 -1.04 19.66
C HIS A 207 -1.43 -0.21 19.89
N SER A 208 -2.54 -0.85 20.20
CA SER A 208 -3.78 -0.19 20.60
C SER A 208 -4.52 -1.03 21.61
N ALA A 209 -5.14 -0.37 22.59
CA ALA A 209 -5.90 -1.07 23.61
C ALA A 209 -7.20 -1.67 23.03
N PRO A 210 -7.63 -2.86 23.48
CA PRO A 210 -8.95 -3.39 23.17
C PRO A 210 -10.07 -2.51 23.75
N ILE A 211 -11.30 -2.65 23.20
CA ILE A 211 -12.46 -1.91 23.65
C ILE A 211 -13.54 -2.88 24.12
N LEU A 212 -14.03 -2.71 25.34
CA LEU A 212 -15.18 -3.41 25.87
C LEU A 212 -16.45 -2.58 25.60
N ALA A 213 -17.46 -3.16 24.97
CA ALA A 213 -18.70 -2.43 24.71
C ALA A 213 -19.92 -3.35 24.66
N PRO A 214 -21.13 -2.83 24.97
CA PRO A 214 -22.39 -3.53 24.67
C PRO A 214 -22.49 -3.79 23.16
N ARG A 215 -23.09 -4.92 22.78
CA ARG A 215 -23.15 -5.38 21.37
C ARG A 215 -23.60 -4.30 20.37
N PRO A 216 -24.64 -3.50 20.58
CA PRO A 216 -25.02 -2.45 19.62
C PRO A 216 -23.93 -1.39 19.41
N ILE A 217 -23.21 -1.05 20.48
CA ILE A 217 -22.10 -0.08 20.42
C ILE A 217 -20.88 -0.70 19.75
N SER A 218 -20.53 -1.95 20.11
CA SER A 218 -19.43 -2.67 19.49
C SER A 218 -19.63 -2.87 17.99
N ASP A 219 -20.88 -3.16 17.56
CA ASP A 219 -21.21 -3.27 16.13
C ASP A 219 -21.02 -1.93 15.38
N ALA A 220 -21.38 -0.82 16.03
CA ALA A 220 -21.20 0.50 15.43
C ALA A 220 -19.71 0.88 15.35
N LEU A 221 -18.95 0.71 16.43
CA LEU A 221 -17.50 0.98 16.46
C LEU A 221 -16.74 0.08 15.47
N HIS A 222 -17.08 -1.20 15.39
CA HIS A 222 -16.47 -2.13 14.44
C HIS A 222 -16.68 -1.69 12.98
N ARG A 223 -17.89 -1.19 12.65
CA ARG A 223 -18.13 -0.60 11.32
C ARG A 223 -17.26 0.62 11.06
N VAL A 224 -17.07 1.50 12.05
CA VAL A 224 -16.21 2.68 11.92
C VAL A 224 -14.74 2.27 11.72
N GLN A 225 -14.26 1.30 12.47
CA GLN A 225 -12.90 0.77 12.32
C GLN A 225 -12.68 0.17 10.92
N TRP A 226 -13.64 -0.64 10.42
CA TRP A 226 -13.60 -1.18 9.07
C TRP A 226 -13.64 -0.09 8.00
N GLN A 227 -14.46 0.93 8.19
CA GLN A 227 -14.55 2.06 7.27
C GLN A 227 -13.20 2.78 7.14
N ARG A 228 -12.48 2.97 8.24
CA ARG A 228 -11.11 3.52 8.21
C ARG A 228 -10.13 2.59 7.50
N THR A 229 -10.17 1.30 7.81
CA THR A 229 -9.30 0.32 7.16
C THR A 229 -9.55 0.26 5.65
N VAL A 230 -10.82 0.31 5.22
CA VAL A 230 -11.16 0.36 3.79
C VAL A 230 -10.68 1.67 3.17
N ALA A 231 -10.95 2.81 3.81
CA ALA A 231 -10.52 4.12 3.31
C ALA A 231 -9.01 4.22 3.19
N GLY A 232 -8.24 3.71 4.16
CA GLY A 232 -6.78 3.72 4.12
C GLY A 232 -6.18 2.96 2.93
N TYR A 233 -6.88 1.94 2.44
CA TYR A 233 -6.40 1.08 1.35
C TYR A 233 -7.20 1.18 0.05
N ILE A 234 -8.18 2.10 -0.06
CA ILE A 234 -9.02 2.24 -1.27
C ILE A 234 -8.18 2.61 -2.51
N VAL A 235 -7.14 3.39 -2.33
CA VAL A 235 -6.20 3.80 -3.39
C VAL A 235 -5.48 2.59 -4.00
N GLU A 236 -5.30 1.50 -3.23
CA GLU A 236 -4.69 0.25 -3.68
C GLU A 236 -5.57 -0.53 -4.69
N VAL A 237 -6.79 -0.10 -4.91
CA VAL A 237 -7.72 -0.63 -5.91
C VAL A 237 -7.96 0.37 -7.03
N VAL A 238 -8.11 1.65 -6.70
CA VAL A 238 -8.40 2.70 -7.69
C VAL A 238 -7.23 2.92 -8.64
N GLU A 239 -6.00 2.98 -8.13
CA GLU A 239 -4.80 3.10 -8.97
C GLU A 239 -4.64 1.93 -9.97
N PRO A 240 -4.75 0.66 -9.57
CA PRO A 240 -4.80 -0.46 -10.51
C PRO A 240 -5.87 -0.35 -11.59
N ILE A 241 -7.08 0.09 -11.26
CA ILE A 241 -8.15 0.29 -12.24
C ILE A 241 -7.73 1.36 -13.26
N ALA A 242 -7.15 2.47 -12.82
CA ALA A 242 -6.65 3.51 -13.69
C ALA A 242 -5.46 3.02 -14.56
N MET A 243 -4.55 2.21 -14.01
CA MET A 243 -3.47 1.57 -14.76
C MET A 243 -4.02 0.63 -15.86
N LEU A 244 -5.04 -0.17 -15.54
CA LEU A 244 -5.71 -1.03 -16.53
C LEU A 244 -6.37 -0.23 -17.65
N ALA A 245 -6.96 0.92 -17.34
CA ALA A 245 -7.52 1.81 -18.37
C ALA A 245 -6.43 2.31 -19.33
N ILE A 246 -5.23 2.65 -18.82
CA ILE A 246 -4.09 3.04 -19.66
C ILE A 246 -3.59 1.87 -20.52
N ILE A 247 -3.56 0.65 -19.96
CA ILE A 247 -3.20 -0.56 -20.72
C ILE A 247 -4.17 -0.78 -21.88
N CYS A 248 -5.47 -0.63 -21.64
CA CYS A 248 -6.48 -0.71 -22.71
C CYS A 248 -6.27 0.36 -23.78
N LEU A 249 -5.98 1.60 -23.38
CA LEU A 249 -5.65 2.68 -24.31
C LEU A 249 -4.39 2.36 -25.14
N ALA A 250 -3.32 1.94 -24.48
CA ALA A 250 -2.07 1.55 -25.13
C ALA A 250 -2.29 0.40 -26.13
N PHE A 251 -3.08 -0.61 -25.75
CA PHE A 251 -3.42 -1.76 -26.61
C PHE A 251 -4.11 -1.32 -27.91
N VAL A 252 -5.10 -0.43 -27.83
CA VAL A 252 -5.82 0.12 -28.99
C VAL A 252 -4.86 0.84 -29.94
N LEU A 253 -3.86 1.54 -29.39
CA LEU A 253 -2.92 2.34 -30.18
C LEU A 253 -1.72 1.54 -30.70
N THR A 254 -1.37 0.41 -30.09
CA THR A 254 -0.16 -0.37 -30.41
C THR A 254 -0.12 -0.82 -31.87
N SER A 255 -1.23 -1.23 -32.46
CA SER A 255 -1.27 -1.73 -33.84
C SER A 255 -0.94 -0.66 -34.88
N ARG A 256 -1.08 0.62 -34.52
CA ARG A 256 -0.91 1.78 -35.40
C ARG A 256 0.30 2.64 -35.06
N SER A 257 0.99 2.37 -33.96
CA SER A 257 2.11 3.18 -33.46
C SER A 257 3.45 2.63 -33.93
N ASP A 258 4.41 3.52 -34.19
CA ASP A 258 5.80 3.17 -34.41
C ASP A 258 6.50 2.80 -33.10
N HIS A 259 5.94 3.25 -31.97
CA HIS A 259 6.43 2.98 -30.60
C HIS A 259 5.85 1.69 -29.98
N LYS A 260 5.51 0.67 -30.78
CA LYS A 260 4.93 -0.62 -30.34
C LYS A 260 5.67 -1.22 -29.15
N GLY A 261 7.01 -1.21 -29.21
CA GLY A 261 7.85 -1.77 -28.16
C GLY A 261 7.71 -1.02 -26.83
N PHE A 262 7.63 0.31 -26.87
CA PHE A 262 7.36 1.11 -25.67
C PHE A 262 5.99 0.79 -25.08
N LEU A 263 4.94 0.85 -25.89
CA LEU A 263 3.57 0.60 -25.44
C LEU A 263 3.39 -0.81 -24.84
N MET A 264 4.00 -1.81 -25.47
CA MET A 264 3.95 -3.20 -24.99
C MET A 264 4.62 -3.35 -23.61
N PHE A 265 5.86 -2.89 -23.48
CA PHE A 265 6.59 -3.05 -22.20
C PHE A 265 6.06 -2.12 -21.09
N ALA A 266 5.57 -0.93 -21.43
CA ALA A 266 4.85 -0.06 -20.50
C ALA A 266 3.56 -0.70 -19.98
N SER A 267 2.80 -1.36 -20.86
CA SER A 267 1.61 -2.12 -20.46
C SER A 267 1.94 -3.28 -19.52
N ILE A 268 3.02 -4.02 -19.79
CA ILE A 268 3.51 -5.08 -18.89
C ILE A 268 3.90 -4.50 -17.52
N ALA A 269 4.65 -3.39 -17.51
CA ALA A 269 5.06 -2.73 -16.28
C ALA A 269 3.86 -2.25 -15.45
N LEU A 270 2.90 -1.59 -16.10
CA LEU A 270 1.67 -1.13 -15.45
C LEU A 270 0.83 -2.30 -14.91
N ALA A 271 0.73 -3.42 -15.63
CA ALA A 271 0.03 -4.61 -15.16
C ALA A 271 0.69 -5.22 -13.91
N LEU A 272 2.02 -5.32 -13.90
CA LEU A 272 2.78 -5.78 -12.74
C LEU A 272 2.64 -4.84 -11.55
N MET A 273 2.66 -3.52 -11.78
CA MET A 273 2.41 -2.51 -10.74
C MET A 273 0.99 -2.62 -10.20
N ALA A 274 -0.01 -2.74 -11.05
CA ALA A 274 -1.40 -2.94 -10.65
C ALA A 274 -1.56 -4.19 -9.79
N LEU A 275 -0.95 -5.32 -10.18
CA LEU A 275 -0.98 -6.55 -9.40
C LEU A 275 -0.30 -6.38 -8.04
N ARG A 276 0.83 -5.68 -7.98
CA ARG A 276 1.54 -5.39 -6.73
C ARG A 276 0.69 -4.54 -5.79
N ARG A 277 -0.02 -3.52 -6.33
CA ARG A 277 -0.92 -2.67 -5.54
C ARG A 277 -2.12 -3.46 -5.00
N LEU A 278 -2.78 -4.25 -5.85
CA LEU A 278 -3.88 -5.12 -5.42
C LEU A 278 -3.47 -6.11 -4.32
N ASN A 279 -2.20 -6.56 -4.31
CA ASN A 279 -1.67 -7.40 -3.25
C ASN A 279 -1.74 -6.73 -1.87
N ASN A 280 -1.52 -5.40 -1.78
CA ASN A 280 -1.66 -4.63 -0.54
C ASN A 280 -3.13 -4.65 -0.03
N ALA A 281 -4.10 -4.41 -0.93
CA ALA A 281 -5.52 -4.46 -0.57
C ALA A 281 -5.95 -5.87 -0.11
N VAL A 282 -5.46 -6.93 -0.76
CA VAL A 282 -5.75 -8.33 -0.38
C VAL A 282 -5.28 -8.61 1.06
N VAL A 283 -4.07 -8.17 1.42
CA VAL A 283 -3.54 -8.38 2.79
C VAL A 283 -4.28 -7.54 3.82
N ALA A 284 -4.60 -6.28 3.49
CA ALA A 284 -5.28 -5.39 4.42
C ALA A 284 -6.74 -5.81 4.69
N TRP A 285 -7.43 -6.36 3.68
CA TRP A 285 -8.87 -6.62 3.79
C TRP A 285 -9.23 -8.09 3.97
N THR A 286 -8.30 -9.03 3.75
CA THR A 286 -8.60 -10.47 3.78
C THR A 286 -7.54 -11.26 4.56
N ASP A 287 -7.84 -12.51 4.90
CA ASP A 287 -6.90 -13.49 5.44
C ASP A 287 -6.43 -14.51 4.39
N LEU A 288 -6.66 -14.23 3.12
CA LEU A 288 -6.30 -15.13 2.02
C LEU A 288 -4.79 -15.34 1.93
N MET A 289 -4.02 -14.31 2.26
CA MET A 289 -2.56 -14.31 2.13
C MET A 289 -1.88 -14.15 3.49
N SER A 290 -0.82 -14.91 3.74
CA SER A 290 0.03 -14.71 4.92
C SER A 290 1.00 -13.54 4.72
N LEU A 291 1.39 -12.87 5.81
CA LEU A 291 2.38 -11.78 5.76
C LEU A 291 3.72 -12.19 5.14
N PRO A 292 4.30 -13.37 5.42
CA PRO A 292 5.51 -13.83 4.73
C PRO A 292 5.32 -13.98 3.22
N THR A 293 4.16 -14.53 2.78
CA THR A 293 3.85 -14.68 1.35
C THR A 293 3.71 -13.31 0.68
N TYR A 294 3.04 -12.37 1.34
CA TYR A 294 2.93 -10.98 0.89
C TYR A 294 4.30 -10.32 0.72
N ALA A 295 5.15 -10.40 1.74
CA ALA A 295 6.48 -9.80 1.72
C ALA A 295 7.36 -10.40 0.60
N TRP A 296 7.29 -11.73 0.43
CA TRP A 296 7.99 -12.42 -0.65
C TRP A 296 7.50 -11.95 -2.03
N LEU A 297 6.18 -11.94 -2.26
CA LEU A 297 5.61 -11.46 -3.53
C LEU A 297 5.98 -10.00 -3.80
N ALA A 298 5.89 -9.12 -2.80
CA ALA A 298 6.25 -7.72 -2.94
C ALA A 298 7.71 -7.54 -3.36
N SER A 299 8.61 -8.36 -2.80
CA SER A 299 10.05 -8.35 -3.11
C SER A 299 10.35 -8.89 -4.51
N VAL A 300 9.74 -10.04 -4.88
CA VAL A 300 9.98 -10.67 -6.19
C VAL A 300 9.36 -9.87 -7.31
N MET A 301 8.16 -9.29 -7.12
CA MET A 301 7.47 -8.51 -8.16
C MET A 301 8.14 -7.18 -8.47
N TRP A 302 8.97 -6.64 -7.58
CA TRP A 302 9.71 -5.40 -7.83
C TRP A 302 10.67 -5.54 -9.02
N VAL A 303 11.37 -6.67 -9.11
CA VAL A 303 12.39 -6.94 -10.15
C VAL A 303 11.81 -6.87 -11.57
N PRO A 304 10.75 -7.62 -11.94
CA PRO A 304 10.17 -7.57 -13.27
C PRO A 304 9.52 -6.21 -13.59
N VAL A 305 9.05 -5.47 -12.61
CA VAL A 305 8.56 -4.09 -12.81
C VAL A 305 9.69 -3.19 -13.31
N VAL A 306 10.83 -3.18 -12.63
CA VAL A 306 12.00 -2.37 -13.03
C VAL A 306 12.50 -2.78 -14.41
N MET A 307 12.58 -4.08 -14.68
CA MET A 307 13.00 -4.60 -15.98
C MET A 307 12.04 -4.17 -17.10
N ALA A 308 10.74 -4.30 -16.89
CA ALA A 308 9.74 -3.91 -17.89
C ALA A 308 9.77 -2.41 -18.19
N TRP A 309 9.92 -1.55 -17.17
CA TRP A 309 10.11 -0.11 -17.38
C TRP A 309 11.43 0.22 -18.11
N THR A 310 12.51 -0.48 -17.79
CA THR A 310 13.78 -0.31 -18.50
C THR A 310 13.63 -0.65 -19.98
N PHE A 311 12.97 -1.76 -20.30
CA PHE A 311 12.70 -2.14 -21.69
C PHE A 311 11.78 -1.15 -22.40
N ALA A 312 10.75 -0.63 -21.72
CA ALA A 312 9.86 0.39 -22.27
C ALA A 312 10.65 1.64 -22.67
N TRP A 313 11.33 2.26 -21.71
CA TRP A 313 12.07 3.52 -21.96
C TRP A 313 13.25 3.36 -22.92
N ASN A 314 13.90 2.17 -22.97
CA ASN A 314 14.91 1.90 -23.98
C ASN A 314 14.36 1.91 -25.42
N ARG A 315 13.05 1.62 -25.59
CA ARG A 315 12.37 1.62 -26.89
C ARG A 315 11.69 2.95 -27.23
N TRP A 316 11.66 3.90 -26.29
CA TRP A 316 11.10 5.23 -26.52
C TRP A 316 11.73 5.99 -27.69
N CYS A 317 13.06 5.87 -27.84
CA CYS A 317 13.82 6.50 -28.94
C CYS A 317 13.91 5.64 -30.21
N LEU A 318 13.02 4.68 -30.43
CA LEU A 318 12.91 3.79 -31.60
C LEU A 318 14.15 2.93 -31.93
N ARG A 319 15.32 3.23 -31.39
CA ARG A 319 16.57 2.48 -31.59
C ARG A 319 17.08 1.95 -30.25
N PRO A 320 16.59 0.80 -29.78
CA PRO A 320 16.97 0.26 -28.45
C PRO A 320 18.45 -0.11 -28.42
N TRP A 321 19.10 0.18 -27.28
CA TRP A 321 20.47 -0.23 -27.04
C TRP A 321 20.50 -1.63 -26.40
N ARG A 322 21.15 -2.58 -27.05
CA ARG A 322 21.26 -3.95 -26.55
C ARG A 322 21.99 -4.03 -25.20
N SER A 323 22.96 -3.14 -24.97
CA SER A 323 23.66 -3.05 -23.68
C SER A 323 22.71 -2.69 -22.53
N VAL A 324 21.76 -1.80 -22.76
CA VAL A 324 20.73 -1.43 -21.75
C VAL A 324 19.83 -2.63 -21.45
N ASP A 325 19.36 -3.34 -22.47
CA ASP A 325 18.53 -4.54 -22.28
C ASP A 325 19.32 -5.64 -21.53
N ALA A 326 20.58 -5.87 -21.89
CA ALA A 326 21.45 -6.82 -21.18
C ALA A 326 21.70 -6.42 -19.72
N SER A 327 21.97 -5.13 -19.46
CA SER A 327 22.12 -4.62 -18.09
C SER A 327 20.84 -4.80 -17.28
N ALA A 328 19.68 -4.56 -17.86
CA ALA A 328 18.38 -4.77 -17.18
C ALA A 328 18.19 -6.24 -16.78
N VAL A 329 18.56 -7.19 -17.65
CA VAL A 329 18.50 -8.63 -17.34
C VAL A 329 19.46 -9.00 -16.22
N VAL A 330 20.70 -8.51 -16.26
CA VAL A 330 21.71 -8.76 -15.21
C VAL A 330 21.22 -8.22 -13.88
N LEU A 331 20.68 -6.98 -13.84
CA LEU A 331 20.13 -6.39 -12.62
C LEU A 331 18.91 -7.14 -12.12
N ALA A 332 18.07 -7.66 -13.02
CA ALA A 332 16.94 -8.49 -12.65
C ALA A 332 17.37 -9.80 -11.98
N VAL A 333 18.35 -10.49 -12.55
CA VAL A 333 18.91 -11.72 -11.98
C VAL A 333 19.54 -11.43 -10.61
N THR A 334 20.37 -10.40 -10.51
CA THR A 334 21.03 -10.01 -9.26
C THR A 334 20.00 -9.61 -8.20
N GLY A 335 18.99 -8.82 -8.57
CA GLY A 335 17.91 -8.43 -7.66
C GLY A 335 17.08 -9.61 -7.17
N THR A 336 16.80 -10.59 -8.03
CA THR A 336 16.11 -11.83 -7.65
C THR A 336 16.95 -12.64 -6.67
N ILE A 337 18.26 -12.80 -6.93
CA ILE A 337 19.18 -13.49 -6.01
C ILE A 337 19.20 -12.75 -4.66
N GLY A 338 19.30 -11.43 -4.65
CA GLY A 338 19.29 -10.62 -3.42
C GLY A 338 17.99 -10.80 -2.62
N ALA A 339 16.84 -10.84 -3.30
CA ALA A 339 15.54 -11.06 -2.67
C ALA A 339 15.41 -12.48 -2.09
N VAL A 340 15.85 -13.52 -2.82
CA VAL A 340 15.80 -14.92 -2.37
C VAL A 340 16.76 -15.16 -1.22
N MET A 341 17.95 -14.55 -1.25
CA MET A 341 18.94 -14.67 -0.18
C MET A 341 18.69 -13.72 1.01
N HIS A 342 17.65 -12.92 0.97
CA HIS A 342 17.35 -11.87 1.96
C HIS A 342 18.54 -10.92 2.22
N SER A 343 19.36 -10.67 1.19
CA SER A 343 20.54 -9.82 1.29
C SER A 343 20.19 -8.35 1.01
N SER A 344 20.16 -7.54 2.05
CA SER A 344 19.89 -6.10 1.95
C SER A 344 20.96 -5.39 1.10
N SER A 345 22.23 -5.76 1.24
CA SER A 345 23.34 -5.15 0.49
C SER A 345 23.22 -5.39 -1.02
N VAL A 346 22.94 -6.63 -1.44
CA VAL A 346 22.76 -6.98 -2.86
C VAL A 346 21.56 -6.25 -3.44
N THR A 347 20.46 -6.19 -2.69
CA THR A 347 19.25 -5.47 -3.10
C THR A 347 19.51 -3.98 -3.27
N SER A 348 20.20 -3.34 -2.31
CA SER A 348 20.53 -1.90 -2.37
C SER A 348 21.43 -1.56 -3.55
N VAL A 349 22.47 -2.35 -3.79
CA VAL A 349 23.36 -2.16 -4.98
C VAL A 349 22.55 -2.28 -6.27
N GLY A 350 21.66 -3.27 -6.39
CA GLY A 350 20.79 -3.44 -7.55
C GLY A 350 19.86 -2.26 -7.77
N ARG A 351 19.32 -1.67 -6.69
CA ARG A 351 18.45 -0.48 -6.74
C ARG A 351 19.20 0.75 -7.23
N VAL A 352 20.38 1.04 -6.67
CA VAL A 352 21.22 2.17 -7.10
C VAL A 352 21.67 2.02 -8.57
N ALA A 353 22.09 0.83 -8.98
CA ALA A 353 22.44 0.56 -10.36
C ALA A 353 21.26 0.73 -11.32
N SER A 354 20.05 0.38 -10.90
CA SER A 354 18.82 0.60 -11.67
C SER A 354 18.53 2.09 -11.84
N ILE A 355 18.70 2.91 -10.80
CA ILE A 355 18.56 4.39 -10.88
C ILE A 355 19.55 4.95 -11.92
N ALA A 356 20.83 4.52 -11.88
CA ALA A 356 21.82 4.95 -12.85
C ALA A 356 21.43 4.61 -14.30
N LEU A 357 20.81 3.44 -14.51
CA LEU A 357 20.32 3.04 -15.83
C LEU A 357 19.17 3.93 -16.31
N PHE A 358 18.24 4.33 -15.42
CA PHE A 358 17.17 5.29 -15.73
C PHE A 358 17.71 6.68 -16.02
N VAL A 359 18.78 7.13 -15.36
CA VAL A 359 19.47 8.39 -15.69
C VAL A 359 20.03 8.35 -17.11
N VAL A 360 20.69 7.25 -17.51
CA VAL A 360 21.18 7.07 -18.89
C VAL A 360 20.04 7.18 -19.91
N MET A 361 18.87 6.59 -19.62
CA MET A 361 17.69 6.71 -20.49
C MET A 361 17.14 8.14 -20.50
N GLY A 362 17.11 8.83 -19.37
CA GLY A 362 16.73 10.24 -19.29
C GLY A 362 17.62 11.13 -20.18
N VAL A 363 18.94 10.98 -20.10
CA VAL A 363 19.88 11.70 -20.97
C VAL A 363 19.61 11.41 -22.46
N ARG A 364 19.32 10.18 -22.79
CA ARG A 364 19.01 9.77 -24.15
C ARG A 364 17.70 10.37 -24.66
N ILE A 365 16.65 10.37 -23.84
CA ILE A 365 15.36 11.02 -24.15
C ILE A 365 15.56 12.54 -24.35
N ALA A 366 16.33 13.18 -23.47
CA ALA A 366 16.63 14.60 -23.57
C ALA A 366 17.33 14.98 -24.89
N ARG A 367 18.17 14.09 -25.43
CA ARG A 367 18.91 14.33 -26.69
C ARG A 367 18.08 14.01 -27.92
N ASN A 368 17.38 12.88 -27.96
CA ASN A 368 16.86 12.28 -29.18
C ASN A 368 15.40 11.80 -29.08
N GLY A 369 14.72 11.98 -27.95
CA GLY A 369 13.36 11.49 -27.75
C GLY A 369 12.29 12.42 -28.33
N PRO A 370 11.13 11.90 -28.77
CA PRO A 370 9.92 12.69 -28.97
C PRO A 370 9.38 13.21 -27.65
N LEU A 371 8.55 14.27 -27.68
CA LEU A 371 7.87 14.81 -26.49
C LEU A 371 8.80 14.94 -25.26
N ARG A 372 10.03 15.41 -25.44
CA ARG A 372 11.16 15.32 -24.49
C ARG A 372 10.81 15.70 -23.07
N ILE A 373 10.18 16.87 -22.88
CA ILE A 373 9.85 17.40 -21.54
C ILE A 373 8.82 16.51 -20.86
N LEU A 374 7.74 16.16 -21.56
CA LEU A 374 6.68 15.32 -21.02
C LEU A 374 7.19 13.90 -20.70
N ALA A 375 8.00 13.32 -21.60
CA ALA A 375 8.62 12.02 -21.40
C ALA A 375 9.58 12.01 -20.20
N LEU A 376 10.38 13.06 -20.01
CA LEU A 376 11.28 13.20 -18.86
C LEU A 376 10.54 13.35 -17.54
N ILE A 377 9.48 14.15 -17.50
CA ILE A 377 8.64 14.31 -16.31
C ILE A 377 7.98 12.97 -15.97
N THR A 378 7.43 12.28 -16.96
CA THR A 378 6.80 10.96 -16.76
C THR A 378 7.81 9.92 -16.29
N LEU A 379 9.00 9.86 -16.90
CA LEU A 379 10.09 8.98 -16.45
C LEU A 379 10.47 9.29 -14.99
N ALA A 380 10.67 10.55 -14.66
CA ALA A 380 11.07 10.97 -13.32
C ALA A 380 10.03 10.58 -12.26
N THR A 381 8.73 10.75 -12.54
CA THR A 381 7.66 10.35 -11.61
C THR A 381 7.60 8.83 -11.44
N ILE A 382 7.78 8.05 -12.51
CA ILE A 382 7.84 6.58 -12.42
C ILE A 382 9.06 6.13 -11.61
N VAL A 383 10.24 6.71 -11.85
CA VAL A 383 11.44 6.41 -11.08
C VAL A 383 11.28 6.80 -9.61
N ALA A 384 10.69 7.95 -9.32
CA ALA A 384 10.39 8.37 -7.95
C ALA A 384 9.40 7.42 -7.24
N SER A 385 8.44 6.85 -7.96
CA SER A 385 7.50 5.87 -7.38
C SER A 385 8.18 4.53 -7.01
N MET A 386 9.22 4.15 -7.74
CA MET A 386 9.95 2.90 -7.50
C MET A 386 11.10 3.04 -6.50
N PHE A 387 11.74 4.20 -6.48
CA PHE A 387 12.97 4.46 -5.73
C PHE A 387 12.81 5.65 -4.75
N GLY A 388 11.60 5.84 -4.24
CA GLY A 388 11.27 6.98 -3.39
C GLY A 388 12.12 7.07 -2.12
N GLY A 389 12.48 5.95 -1.49
CA GLY A 389 13.36 5.92 -0.34
C GLY A 389 14.73 6.48 -0.65
N GLU A 390 15.35 6.02 -1.74
CA GLU A 390 16.70 6.44 -2.13
C GLU A 390 16.75 7.89 -2.64
N LEU A 391 15.67 8.39 -3.24
CA LEU A 391 15.66 9.69 -3.91
C LEU A 391 15.04 10.81 -3.08
N LEU A 392 14.02 10.52 -2.28
CA LEU A 392 13.18 11.52 -1.65
C LEU A 392 13.38 11.63 -0.13
N ASP A 393 13.80 10.53 0.56
CA ASP A 393 14.12 10.59 1.99
C ASP A 393 15.29 11.57 2.27
N PRO A 394 16.37 11.62 1.46
CA PRO A 394 17.46 12.56 1.70
C PRO A 394 17.07 14.04 1.62
N ILE A 395 15.98 14.36 0.92
CA ILE A 395 15.45 15.75 0.80
C ILE A 395 14.25 16.02 1.69
N GLY A 396 13.97 15.11 2.64
CA GLY A 396 12.94 15.31 3.68
C GLY A 396 11.49 15.13 3.20
N VAL A 397 11.24 14.49 2.05
CA VAL A 397 9.87 14.17 1.62
C VAL A 397 9.33 13.03 2.50
N PRO A 398 8.21 13.24 3.22
CA PRO A 398 7.68 12.22 4.12
C PRO A 398 7.28 10.95 3.38
N GLY A 399 7.49 9.80 4.00
CA GLY A 399 7.10 8.49 3.47
C GLY A 399 5.59 8.31 3.44
N ILE A 400 4.90 8.89 4.42
CA ILE A 400 3.45 8.86 4.59
C ILE A 400 2.95 10.26 4.90
N TRP A 401 1.80 10.60 4.35
CA TRP A 401 1.11 11.86 4.55
C TRP A 401 -0.34 11.58 5.00
N PHE A 402 -0.91 12.43 5.85
CA PHE A 402 -2.23 12.25 6.46
C PHE A 402 -3.20 13.37 6.06
N PRO A 403 -3.70 13.43 4.81
CA PRO A 403 -4.52 14.54 4.33
C PRO A 403 -5.88 14.67 5.04
N PHE A 404 -6.46 13.57 5.48
CA PHE A 404 -7.77 13.51 6.15
C PHE A 404 -7.74 12.61 7.39
N GLY A 405 -6.58 12.49 8.06
CA GLY A 405 -6.39 11.57 9.17
C GLY A 405 -6.21 10.09 8.74
N ILE A 406 -6.09 9.85 7.44
CA ILE A 406 -5.76 8.55 6.85
C ILE A 406 -4.39 8.63 6.22
N GLY A 407 -3.54 7.65 6.49
CA GLY A 407 -2.20 7.56 5.92
C GLY A 407 -2.23 7.27 4.43
N VAL A 408 -1.58 8.14 3.65
CA VAL A 408 -1.38 7.96 2.21
C VAL A 408 0.12 7.88 1.94
N SER A 409 0.59 6.73 1.48
CA SER A 409 2.02 6.53 1.24
C SER A 409 2.53 7.39 0.08
N ARG A 410 3.79 7.77 0.15
CA ARG A 410 4.49 8.50 -0.92
C ARG A 410 4.30 7.84 -2.29
N THR A 411 4.37 6.54 -2.35
CA THR A 411 4.15 5.79 -3.60
C THR A 411 2.76 6.03 -4.18
N GLN A 412 1.73 6.12 -3.34
CA GLN A 412 0.35 6.36 -3.76
C GLN A 412 0.18 7.74 -4.39
N TYR A 413 0.60 8.81 -3.73
CA TYR A 413 0.43 10.14 -4.34
C TYR A 413 1.38 10.40 -5.53
N ILE A 414 2.53 9.71 -5.62
CA ILE A 414 3.34 9.74 -6.84
C ILE A 414 2.64 9.01 -7.99
N TYR A 415 1.96 7.89 -7.74
CA TYR A 415 1.16 7.21 -8.76
C TYR A 415 -0.04 8.05 -9.20
N ALA A 416 -0.71 8.75 -8.28
CA ALA A 416 -1.77 9.68 -8.63
C ALA A 416 -1.32 10.76 -9.63
N LEU A 417 -0.01 11.10 -9.66
CA LEU A 417 0.61 11.98 -10.64
C LEU A 417 1.10 11.22 -11.89
N ALA A 418 1.77 10.09 -11.72
CA ALA A 418 2.38 9.34 -12.83
C ALA A 418 1.34 8.74 -13.78
N ILE A 419 0.19 8.29 -13.27
CA ILE A 419 -0.88 7.67 -14.05
C ILE A 419 -1.45 8.65 -15.11
N PRO A 420 -1.93 9.85 -14.75
CA PRO A 420 -2.42 10.82 -15.74
C PRO A 420 -1.31 11.34 -16.67
N LEU A 421 -0.07 11.50 -16.19
CA LEU A 421 1.05 11.86 -17.04
C LEU A 421 1.33 10.80 -18.11
N MET A 422 1.28 9.51 -17.75
CA MET A 422 1.44 8.41 -18.69
C MET A 422 0.31 8.39 -19.73
N ALA A 423 -0.94 8.55 -19.30
CA ALA A 423 -2.08 8.64 -20.23
C ALA A 423 -1.90 9.80 -21.21
N PHE A 424 -1.51 10.98 -20.69
CA PHE A 424 -1.27 12.17 -21.50
C PHE A 424 -0.10 11.97 -22.48
N LEU A 425 0.97 11.33 -22.06
CA LEU A 425 2.12 10.99 -22.91
C LEU A 425 1.71 10.08 -24.06
N ILE A 426 0.97 9.01 -23.79
CA ILE A 426 0.50 8.05 -24.81
C ILE A 426 -0.45 8.72 -25.81
N VAL A 427 -1.36 9.56 -25.34
CA VAL A 427 -2.28 10.29 -26.22
C VAL A 427 -1.53 11.26 -27.13
N ASN A 428 -0.60 12.06 -26.57
CA ASN A 428 0.18 13.00 -27.38
C ASN A 428 1.08 12.28 -28.40
N LEU A 429 1.67 11.14 -28.01
CA LEU A 429 2.44 10.30 -28.94
C LEU A 429 1.58 9.86 -30.14
N ALA A 430 0.36 9.39 -29.88
CA ALA A 430 -0.57 8.98 -30.92
C ALA A 430 -0.96 10.16 -31.87
N PHE A 431 -1.10 11.36 -31.30
CA PHE A 431 -1.36 12.56 -32.10
C PHE A 431 -0.17 12.96 -32.98
N GLU A 432 1.06 12.96 -32.45
CA GLU A 432 2.24 13.25 -33.25
C GLU A 432 2.40 12.28 -34.42
N GLU A 433 2.22 10.98 -34.16
CA GLU A 433 2.29 9.95 -35.21
C GLU A 433 1.18 10.12 -36.27
N LEU A 434 -0.03 10.49 -35.86
CA LEU A 434 -1.14 10.75 -36.78
C LEU A 434 -0.84 11.97 -37.64
N HIS A 435 -0.36 13.06 -37.07
CA HIS A 435 0.01 14.26 -37.81
C HIS A 435 1.13 13.98 -38.83
N ALA A 436 2.16 13.23 -38.42
CA ALA A 436 3.26 12.86 -39.32
C ALA A 436 2.79 12.04 -40.53
N ARG A 437 1.76 11.20 -40.37
CA ARG A 437 1.18 10.39 -41.45
C ARG A 437 0.23 11.17 -42.36
N LEU A 438 -0.36 12.26 -41.88
CA LEU A 438 -1.30 13.09 -42.62
C LEU A 438 -0.61 14.29 -43.30
N ALA A 439 0.63 14.60 -42.94
CA ALA A 439 1.42 15.63 -43.58
C ALA A 439 1.58 15.27 -45.08
N PRO A 440 1.16 16.15 -46.05
CA PRO A 440 1.35 15.87 -47.46
C PRO A 440 2.85 15.69 -47.72
N GLY A 441 3.22 14.53 -48.29
CA GLY A 441 4.58 14.28 -48.74
C GLY A 441 5.00 15.43 -49.63
N GLU A 442 6.13 16.08 -49.32
CA GLU A 442 6.78 16.99 -50.23
C GLU A 442 6.94 16.24 -51.55
N SER A 443 6.23 16.68 -52.56
CA SER A 443 6.33 16.16 -53.93
C SER A 443 7.81 16.21 -54.32
N VAL A 444 8.41 15.04 -54.50
CA VAL A 444 9.72 14.92 -55.17
C VAL A 444 9.64 15.77 -56.45
N PRO A 445 10.50 16.78 -56.61
CA PRO A 445 10.52 17.53 -57.85
C PRO A 445 10.80 16.56 -58.98
N SER A 446 9.83 16.40 -59.88
CA SER A 446 10.04 15.66 -61.10
C SER A 446 11.16 16.31 -61.91
N SER A 447 12.35 15.69 -61.82
CA SER A 447 13.43 15.98 -62.78
C SER A 447 13.00 15.36 -64.15
N SER A 448 12.24 16.14 -64.87
CA SER A 448 11.98 15.90 -66.30
C SER A 448 12.54 17.09 -67.08
N GLN A 449 13.45 16.78 -68.00
CA GLN A 449 13.93 17.56 -69.15
C GLN A 449 15.14 18.46 -68.85
N VAL A 450 16.33 18.20 -69.37
CA VAL A 450 16.71 18.15 -70.82
C VAL A 450 17.95 17.29 -70.97
#